data_8a784866cfd780c4fae36f15213fa3ec
#
_entry.id   8a784866cfd780c4fae36f15213fa3ec
#
_cell.length_a   1.000
_cell.length_b   1.000
_cell.length_c   1.000
_cell.angle_alpha   90.00
_cell.angle_beta   90.00
_cell.angle_gamma   90.00
#
_symmetry.space_group_name_H-M   'P 1'
#
loop_
_entity.id
_entity.type
_entity.pdbx_description
1 polymer ?
#
loop_
_entity_poly.entity_id
_entity_poly.type
_entity_poly.pdbx_seq_one_letter_code
_entity_poly.pdbx_strand_id
1 'polypeptide(L)'
;MQLPITHHSLEGMASPESFARGEDYYHYDSVENLVFDGQQFTAKVRGTYPYQVEISGSPADTYTHCSCPYDWGGICKHIVAVGLAILDGKFKDESDEYENTVELGSESVSLKNFSALFDRTEDITKLSFLQQLLSQNIPLKTQFVKYVAAQKQRPVESLFDDQVLQIERVKEEVSVLLESLTFDEEDLFSSNYYENGGYYDEWSDAEKGAEKIIREGLASHIKQAKYYFQQGELARGLSIVLGIYESVFLITSPSSDPLDMVEDYPLQIKEVLNEQLTTLFQTLTRTVKAELEMETAVDLLFSRYQYYEAKPASSLEGAEGIYYLKDFEAFLLAVVTDPSIARFLLQRLREEDLLDVDTVHVVLRIAEQLQDDKLWIKTALEFLDFDNTLAQPLLEKYTQLGKTEDFLQTARRAFQQFPDQIANYLAIKLNPELSTDFYKKVYSYLVEHSEQIEYYQSVQAYLRESEKDKLIQSVKANDVYYVQLLTLEERYEDILRHVQSRTGIDYGFEKLVEPILSVYPARCFVMLEKKCWKAIELRGRSIYRMIARWLQLMHQIPGHRDEAEALVIQFYHHKPNLPALRDEMRKAGIAGSANYR
;
A
#
# COMPACT_ATOMS: atom_id res chain seq x y z
N MET A 1 -58.59 -13.91 14.84
CA MET A 1 -57.21 -13.78 14.33
C MET A 1 -56.25 -13.71 15.50
N GLN A 2 -55.23 -14.54 15.55
CA GLN A 2 -54.18 -14.49 16.56
C GLN A 2 -53.04 -13.63 15.97
N LEU A 3 -52.67 -12.55 16.68
CA LEU A 3 -51.61 -11.69 16.22
C LEU A 3 -50.26 -12.41 16.31
N PRO A 4 -49.33 -12.18 15.38
CA PRO A 4 -48.03 -12.88 15.33
C PRO A 4 -47.08 -12.42 16.45
N ILE A 5 -47.39 -11.34 17.15
CA ILE A 5 -46.56 -10.72 18.18
C ILE A 5 -47.35 -10.36 19.42
N THR A 6 -46.65 -10.21 20.52
CA THR A 6 -47.14 -9.61 21.76
C THR A 6 -46.20 -8.50 22.19
N HIS A 7 -46.63 -7.59 23.08
CA HIS A 7 -45.74 -6.54 23.59
C HIS A 7 -44.45 -7.12 24.22
N HIS A 8 -44.62 -8.19 25.01
CA HIS A 8 -43.48 -8.86 25.63
C HIS A 8 -42.53 -9.52 24.64
N SER A 9 -43.05 -10.15 23.55
CA SER A 9 -42.17 -10.71 22.52
C SER A 9 -41.44 -9.63 21.74
N LEU A 10 -42.09 -8.48 21.49
CA LEU A 10 -41.52 -7.34 20.80
C LEU A 10 -40.38 -6.70 21.61
N GLU A 11 -40.56 -6.51 22.91
CA GLU A 11 -39.52 -6.06 23.84
C GLU A 11 -38.35 -7.07 23.91
N GLY A 12 -38.62 -8.35 23.95
CA GLY A 12 -37.60 -9.39 24.07
C GLY A 12 -36.77 -9.60 22.81
N MET A 13 -37.29 -9.19 21.65
CA MET A 13 -36.59 -9.29 20.36
C MET A 13 -35.78 -8.02 20.02
N ALA A 14 -36.06 -6.89 20.63
CA ALA A 14 -35.39 -5.61 20.35
C ALA A 14 -34.36 -5.28 21.43
N SER A 15 -33.30 -4.54 21.07
CA SER A 15 -32.51 -3.84 22.08
C SER A 15 -33.32 -2.73 22.76
N PRO A 16 -32.98 -2.33 23.99
CA PRO A 16 -33.69 -1.22 24.66
C PRO A 16 -33.71 0.06 23.82
N GLU A 17 -32.63 0.37 23.14
CA GLU A 17 -32.52 1.55 22.27
C GLU A 17 -33.38 1.41 21.01
N SER A 18 -33.37 0.23 20.37
CA SER A 18 -34.22 -0.05 19.21
C SER A 18 -35.70 0.00 19.58
N PHE A 19 -36.04 -0.48 20.76
CA PHE A 19 -37.41 -0.44 21.25
C PHE A 19 -37.90 1.01 21.52
N ALA A 20 -37.15 1.80 22.29
CA ALA A 20 -37.48 3.19 22.57
C ALA A 20 -37.60 4.03 21.28
N ARG A 21 -36.66 3.87 20.33
CA ARG A 21 -36.73 4.54 19.03
C ARG A 21 -37.90 4.05 18.18
N GLY A 22 -38.32 2.81 18.33
CA GLY A 22 -39.48 2.24 17.65
C GLY A 22 -40.80 2.81 18.21
N GLU A 23 -40.88 3.04 19.52
CA GLU A 23 -42.02 3.76 20.15
C GLU A 23 -42.12 5.18 19.59
N ASP A 24 -41.01 5.90 19.44
CA ASP A 24 -41.02 7.25 18.85
C ASP A 24 -41.56 7.21 17.41
N TYR A 25 -41.10 6.28 16.58
CA TYR A 25 -41.58 6.12 15.20
C TYR A 25 -43.06 5.80 15.13
N TYR A 26 -43.55 5.00 16.06
CA TYR A 26 -44.98 4.70 16.20
C TYR A 26 -45.77 5.92 16.61
N HIS A 27 -45.32 6.68 17.61
CA HIS A 27 -45.98 7.88 18.11
C HIS A 27 -45.99 9.04 17.10
N TYR A 28 -44.98 9.12 16.21
CA TYR A 28 -44.92 10.12 15.14
C TYR A 28 -45.65 9.70 13.86
N ASP A 29 -46.53 8.68 13.92
CA ASP A 29 -47.29 8.17 12.76
C ASP A 29 -46.41 7.87 11.55
N SER A 30 -45.23 7.28 11.79
CA SER A 30 -44.29 6.95 10.74
C SER A 30 -44.62 5.65 10.01
N VAL A 31 -45.61 4.87 10.50
CA VAL A 31 -46.06 3.60 9.86
C VAL A 31 -47.15 3.91 8.85
N GLU A 32 -46.93 3.58 7.60
CA GLU A 32 -47.84 3.82 6.48
C GLU A 32 -48.26 2.51 5.83
N ASN A 33 -49.46 2.45 5.28
CA ASN A 33 -49.97 1.32 4.50
C ASN A 33 -49.83 -0.04 5.20
N LEU A 34 -50.15 -0.12 6.49
CA LEU A 34 -50.12 -1.39 7.21
C LEU A 34 -51.33 -2.25 6.82
N VAL A 35 -51.05 -3.38 6.18
CA VAL A 35 -52.05 -4.31 5.62
C VAL A 35 -51.78 -5.71 6.13
N PHE A 36 -52.84 -6.47 6.36
CA PHE A 36 -52.81 -7.92 6.60
C PHE A 36 -53.45 -8.65 5.44
N ASP A 37 -52.68 -9.56 4.81
CA ASP A 37 -53.12 -10.33 3.62
C ASP A 37 -53.67 -11.73 3.94
N GLY A 38 -53.89 -12.02 5.21
CA GLY A 38 -54.32 -13.32 5.72
C GLY A 38 -53.17 -14.22 6.22
N GLN A 39 -51.92 -13.90 5.91
CA GLN A 39 -50.75 -14.63 6.38
C GLN A 39 -49.70 -13.74 7.04
N GLN A 40 -49.47 -12.55 6.51
CA GLN A 40 -48.44 -11.62 7.00
C GLN A 40 -48.97 -10.18 7.07
N PHE A 41 -48.34 -9.40 7.92
CA PHE A 41 -48.50 -7.95 7.95
C PHE A 41 -47.40 -7.31 7.12
N THR A 42 -47.71 -6.41 6.23
CA THR A 42 -46.80 -5.59 5.45
C THR A 42 -47.04 -4.12 5.70
N ALA A 43 -45.98 -3.33 5.84
CA ALA A 43 -46.09 -1.88 6.07
C ALA A 43 -44.92 -1.15 5.42
N LYS A 44 -45.10 0.15 5.17
CA LYS A 44 -44.01 1.09 4.91
C LYS A 44 -43.78 1.94 6.17
N VAL A 45 -42.50 2.10 6.54
CA VAL A 45 -42.13 2.97 7.65
C VAL A 45 -41.34 4.14 7.10
N ARG A 46 -41.83 5.35 7.35
CA ARG A 46 -41.18 6.59 6.95
C ARG A 46 -40.03 6.88 7.92
N GLY A 47 -38.81 6.71 7.45
CA GLY A 47 -37.59 7.11 8.13
C GLY A 47 -36.80 8.08 7.27
N THR A 48 -35.49 8.00 7.28
CA THR A 48 -34.63 8.70 6.31
C THR A 48 -34.99 8.27 4.88
N TYR A 49 -35.40 7.01 4.72
CA TYR A 49 -36.01 6.43 3.52
C TYR A 49 -37.27 5.67 3.88
N PRO A 50 -38.19 5.39 2.94
CA PRO A 50 -39.32 4.51 3.20
C PRO A 50 -38.82 3.05 3.25
N TYR A 51 -38.94 2.43 4.44
CA TYR A 51 -38.55 1.03 4.64
C TYR A 51 -39.76 0.12 4.57
N GLN A 52 -39.60 -1.05 3.92
CA GLN A 52 -40.63 -2.09 3.95
C GLN A 52 -40.40 -3.00 5.14
N VAL A 53 -41.50 -3.28 5.86
CA VAL A 53 -41.48 -4.19 7.01
C VAL A 53 -42.51 -5.28 6.77
N GLU A 54 -42.15 -6.51 7.10
CA GLU A 54 -42.97 -7.71 7.03
C GLU A 54 -42.91 -8.41 8.39
N ILE A 55 -44.12 -8.77 8.93
CA ILE A 55 -44.27 -9.52 10.19
C ILE A 55 -45.25 -10.65 9.97
N SER A 56 -44.85 -11.90 10.30
CA SER A 56 -45.70 -13.09 10.14
C SER A 56 -45.43 -14.13 11.23
N GLY A 57 -46.17 -15.23 11.24
CA GLY A 57 -45.97 -16.36 12.14
C GLY A 57 -46.91 -16.33 13.35
N SER A 58 -46.40 -16.73 14.51
CA SER A 58 -47.13 -16.80 15.79
C SER A 58 -46.29 -16.19 16.92
N PRO A 59 -46.87 -15.83 18.07
CA PRO A 59 -46.12 -15.25 19.18
C PRO A 59 -44.95 -16.11 19.70
N ALA A 60 -44.98 -17.41 19.44
CA ALA A 60 -43.93 -18.34 19.82
C ALA A 60 -42.86 -18.50 18.71
N ASP A 61 -43.19 -18.13 17.46
CA ASP A 61 -42.30 -18.25 16.29
C ASP A 61 -42.65 -17.11 15.33
N THR A 62 -42.23 -15.89 15.70
CA THR A 62 -42.47 -14.67 14.94
C THR A 62 -41.38 -14.47 13.90
N TYR A 63 -41.75 -14.42 12.64
CA TYR A 63 -40.87 -13.96 11.58
C TYR A 63 -40.99 -12.47 11.36
N THR A 64 -39.85 -11.79 11.27
CA THR A 64 -39.79 -10.34 11.00
C THR A 64 -38.74 -10.02 9.98
N HIS A 65 -39.05 -9.15 9.04
CA HIS A 65 -38.10 -8.63 8.05
C HIS A 65 -38.28 -7.13 7.86
N CYS A 66 -37.18 -6.40 7.68
CA CYS A 66 -37.18 -4.99 7.35
C CYS A 66 -36.10 -4.71 6.27
N SER A 67 -36.47 -3.90 5.27
CA SER A 67 -35.51 -3.49 4.22
C SER A 67 -34.47 -2.47 4.70
N CYS A 68 -34.45 -2.09 5.99
CA CYS A 68 -33.40 -1.23 6.54
C CYS A 68 -32.10 -2.01 6.78
N PRO A 69 -30.95 -1.33 6.78
CA PRO A 69 -29.63 -1.97 6.94
C PRO A 69 -29.30 -2.41 8.37
N TYR A 70 -30.27 -2.42 9.29
CA TYR A 70 -30.04 -2.78 10.68
C TYR A 70 -29.72 -4.26 10.85
N ASP A 71 -28.52 -4.58 11.34
CA ASP A 71 -28.03 -5.96 11.55
C ASP A 71 -27.29 -6.14 12.93
N TRP A 72 -27.64 -5.33 13.92
CA TRP A 72 -26.99 -5.32 15.24
C TRP A 72 -27.55 -6.34 16.25
N GLY A 73 -28.16 -7.40 15.76
CA GLY A 73 -28.81 -8.41 16.58
C GLY A 73 -30.17 -7.95 17.12
N GLY A 74 -31.16 -8.84 17.01
CA GLY A 74 -32.56 -8.50 17.33
C GLY A 74 -33.25 -7.72 16.21
N ILE A 75 -34.40 -7.12 16.53
CA ILE A 75 -35.24 -6.39 15.58
C ILE A 75 -34.97 -4.89 15.59
N CYS A 76 -35.04 -4.26 14.43
CA CYS A 76 -34.83 -2.82 14.27
C CYS A 76 -36.02 -1.99 14.77
N LYS A 77 -35.82 -0.69 15.00
CA LYS A 77 -36.86 0.28 15.37
C LYS A 77 -38.06 0.30 14.44
N HIS A 78 -37.93 0.02 13.16
CA HIS A 78 -39.02 0.01 12.18
C HIS A 78 -39.94 -1.20 12.40
N ILE A 79 -39.37 -2.38 12.67
CA ILE A 79 -40.14 -3.57 13.04
C ILE A 79 -40.89 -3.34 14.35
N VAL A 80 -40.24 -2.69 15.35
CA VAL A 80 -40.90 -2.33 16.61
C VAL A 80 -42.10 -1.41 16.36
N ALA A 81 -41.91 -0.36 15.54
CA ALA A 81 -42.99 0.58 15.23
C ALA A 81 -44.19 -0.11 14.56
N VAL A 82 -43.93 -0.99 13.57
CA VAL A 82 -44.98 -1.77 12.91
C VAL A 82 -45.64 -2.75 13.87
N GLY A 83 -44.82 -3.41 14.71
CA GLY A 83 -45.34 -4.31 15.75
C GLY A 83 -46.31 -3.62 16.71
N LEU A 84 -45.98 -2.43 17.20
CA LEU A 84 -46.86 -1.62 18.04
C LEU A 84 -48.13 -1.23 17.30
N ALA A 85 -48.05 -0.87 16.02
CA ALA A 85 -49.22 -0.56 15.20
C ALA A 85 -50.15 -1.78 15.00
N ILE A 86 -49.59 -2.98 14.85
CA ILE A 86 -50.33 -4.24 14.77
C ILE A 86 -51.05 -4.53 16.10
N LEU A 87 -50.38 -4.35 17.23
CA LEU A 87 -50.95 -4.56 18.57
C LEU A 87 -52.12 -3.60 18.87
N ASP A 88 -52.02 -2.38 18.37
CA ASP A 88 -53.09 -1.38 18.48
C ASP A 88 -54.21 -1.54 17.43
N GLY A 89 -54.12 -2.55 16.55
CA GLY A 89 -55.16 -2.81 15.55
C GLY A 89 -55.20 -1.79 14.41
N LYS A 90 -54.13 -1.03 14.18
CA LYS A 90 -54.02 0.01 13.14
C LYS A 90 -53.65 -0.57 11.77
N PHE A 91 -54.34 -1.61 11.31
CA PHE A 91 -54.09 -2.23 10.02
C PHE A 91 -55.37 -2.44 9.21
N LYS A 92 -55.24 -2.54 7.90
CA LYS A 92 -56.33 -2.92 6.99
C LYS A 92 -56.30 -4.42 6.79
N ASP A 93 -57.40 -5.10 7.04
CA ASP A 93 -57.55 -6.54 6.79
C ASP A 93 -58.02 -6.77 5.33
N GLU A 94 -57.20 -7.38 4.53
CA GLU A 94 -57.48 -7.72 3.11
C GLU A 94 -57.53 -9.24 2.91
N SER A 95 -57.70 -10.04 3.97
CA SER A 95 -57.70 -11.49 3.94
C SER A 95 -58.77 -12.15 3.10
N ASP A 96 -59.85 -11.45 2.75
CA ASP A 96 -61.04 -12.02 2.04
C ASP A 96 -60.95 -11.94 0.50
N GLU A 97 -59.96 -11.28 -0.07
CA GLU A 97 -59.88 -11.05 -1.54
C GLU A 97 -59.17 -12.13 -2.38
N TYR A 98 -58.53 -13.16 -1.80
CA TYR A 98 -57.73 -14.14 -2.56
C TYR A 98 -57.92 -15.60 -2.13
N GLU A 99 -59.00 -16.26 -2.59
CA GLU A 99 -59.07 -17.72 -2.68
C GLU A 99 -58.91 -18.16 -4.14
N ASN A 100 -57.68 -18.37 -4.60
CA ASN A 100 -57.40 -19.13 -5.83
C ASN A 100 -56.38 -20.23 -5.52
N THR A 101 -56.85 -21.46 -5.56
CA THR A 101 -56.03 -22.69 -5.54
C THR A 101 -55.85 -23.24 -6.93
N VAL A 102 -54.61 -23.59 -7.29
CA VAL A 102 -54.31 -24.32 -8.55
C VAL A 102 -53.98 -25.76 -8.17
N GLU A 103 -54.71 -26.72 -8.74
CA GLU A 103 -54.44 -28.15 -8.57
C GLU A 103 -53.29 -28.58 -9.49
N LEU A 104 -52.20 -29.11 -8.94
CA LEU A 104 -51.09 -29.72 -9.63
C LEU A 104 -50.95 -31.19 -9.17
N GLY A 105 -51.64 -32.10 -9.88
CA GLY A 105 -51.57 -33.53 -9.60
C GLY A 105 -52.18 -33.90 -8.23
N SER A 106 -51.40 -34.49 -7.34
CA SER A 106 -51.84 -34.90 -6.00
C SER A 106 -51.61 -33.87 -4.89
N GLU A 107 -51.07 -32.71 -5.18
CA GLU A 107 -50.81 -31.63 -4.23
C GLU A 107 -51.48 -30.32 -4.70
N SER A 108 -52.32 -29.72 -3.85
CA SER A 108 -52.84 -28.38 -4.06
C SER A 108 -51.83 -27.34 -3.54
N VAL A 109 -51.28 -26.54 -4.45
CA VAL A 109 -50.42 -25.41 -4.06
C VAL A 109 -51.26 -24.14 -4.07
N SER A 110 -51.39 -23.55 -2.90
CA SER A 110 -52.06 -22.26 -2.77
C SER A 110 -51.18 -21.16 -3.34
N LEU A 111 -51.75 -20.22 -4.13
CA LEU A 111 -51.08 -19.01 -4.58
C LEU A 111 -50.49 -18.17 -3.42
N LYS A 112 -50.99 -18.37 -2.21
CA LYS A 112 -50.44 -17.76 -0.96
C LYS A 112 -48.98 -18.17 -0.67
N ASN A 113 -48.51 -19.30 -1.21
CA ASN A 113 -47.14 -19.80 -1.02
C ASN A 113 -46.21 -19.50 -2.24
N PHE A 114 -46.61 -18.59 -3.14
CA PHE A 114 -45.89 -18.30 -4.36
C PHE A 114 -44.44 -17.82 -4.09
N SER A 115 -44.23 -16.90 -3.12
CA SER A 115 -42.91 -16.39 -2.80
C SER A 115 -41.98 -17.52 -2.37
N ALA A 116 -42.41 -18.36 -1.45
CA ALA A 116 -41.62 -19.51 -0.97
C ALA A 116 -41.36 -20.55 -2.07
N LEU A 117 -42.30 -20.77 -2.99
CA LEU A 117 -42.11 -21.63 -4.13
C LEU A 117 -41.11 -21.01 -5.12
N PHE A 118 -41.25 -19.71 -5.38
CA PHE A 118 -40.39 -18.98 -6.30
C PHE A 118 -38.94 -18.97 -5.79
N ASP A 119 -38.73 -18.70 -4.52
CA ASP A 119 -37.40 -18.64 -3.90
C ASP A 119 -36.68 -20.00 -3.91
N ARG A 120 -37.43 -21.10 -3.76
CA ARG A 120 -36.89 -22.49 -3.79
C ARG A 120 -36.68 -23.02 -5.22
N THR A 121 -37.26 -22.39 -6.21
CA THR A 121 -37.17 -22.82 -7.62
C THR A 121 -35.81 -22.38 -8.19
N GLU A 122 -35.14 -23.29 -8.91
CA GLU A 122 -33.89 -22.96 -9.59
C GLU A 122 -34.09 -21.87 -10.66
N ASP A 123 -33.12 -20.97 -10.79
CA ASP A 123 -33.21 -19.82 -11.71
C ASP A 123 -33.41 -20.27 -13.18
N ILE A 124 -32.86 -21.41 -13.59
CA ILE A 124 -33.06 -21.95 -14.93
C ILE A 124 -34.54 -22.30 -15.18
N THR A 125 -35.23 -22.80 -14.17
CA THR A 125 -36.66 -23.12 -14.22
C THR A 125 -37.50 -21.85 -14.28
N LYS A 126 -37.16 -20.83 -13.46
CA LYS A 126 -37.80 -19.50 -13.50
C LYS A 126 -37.66 -18.84 -14.86
N LEU A 127 -36.43 -18.86 -15.43
CA LEU A 127 -36.15 -18.28 -16.74
C LEU A 127 -36.88 -19.01 -17.88
N SER A 128 -36.94 -20.35 -17.83
CA SER A 128 -37.65 -21.15 -18.81
C SER A 128 -39.15 -20.85 -18.77
N PHE A 129 -39.74 -20.74 -17.58
CA PHE A 129 -41.13 -20.35 -17.41
C PHE A 129 -41.39 -18.93 -17.92
N LEU A 130 -40.53 -17.98 -17.58
CA LEU A 130 -40.61 -16.58 -18.05
C LEU A 130 -40.54 -16.53 -19.58
N GLN A 131 -39.61 -17.26 -20.20
CA GLN A 131 -39.46 -17.34 -21.64
C GLN A 131 -40.73 -17.92 -22.32
N GLN A 132 -41.28 -18.99 -21.76
CA GLN A 132 -42.52 -19.59 -22.23
C GLN A 132 -43.70 -18.61 -22.10
N LEU A 133 -43.83 -17.96 -20.95
CA LEU A 133 -44.91 -16.99 -20.70
C LEU A 133 -44.84 -15.80 -21.67
N LEU A 134 -43.65 -15.26 -21.90
CA LEU A 134 -43.43 -14.16 -22.83
C LEU A 134 -43.65 -14.57 -24.30
N SER A 135 -43.38 -15.84 -24.67
CA SER A 135 -43.60 -16.34 -26.02
C SER A 135 -45.09 -16.46 -26.37
N GLN A 136 -45.90 -16.76 -25.37
CA GLN A 136 -47.36 -17.00 -25.52
C GLN A 136 -48.22 -15.76 -25.29
N ASN A 137 -47.66 -14.70 -24.67
CA ASN A 137 -48.45 -13.51 -24.26
C ASN A 137 -47.83 -12.23 -24.83
N ILE A 138 -48.38 -11.74 -25.94
CA ILE A 138 -47.90 -10.54 -26.63
C ILE A 138 -47.91 -9.29 -25.75
N PRO A 139 -48.96 -8.99 -24.94
CA PRO A 139 -48.96 -7.86 -24.00
C PRO A 139 -47.82 -7.93 -23.00
N LEU A 140 -47.61 -9.08 -22.35
CA LEU A 140 -46.53 -9.26 -21.38
C LEU A 140 -45.14 -9.17 -22.04
N LYS A 141 -45.01 -9.74 -23.26
CA LYS A 141 -43.79 -9.58 -24.06
C LYS A 141 -43.48 -8.11 -24.35
N THR A 142 -44.52 -7.34 -24.70
CA THR A 142 -44.39 -5.90 -24.95
C THR A 142 -44.00 -5.16 -23.66
N GLN A 143 -44.58 -5.51 -22.50
CA GLN A 143 -44.20 -4.94 -21.22
C GLN A 143 -42.78 -5.29 -20.84
N PHE A 144 -42.37 -6.54 -21.03
CA PHE A 144 -40.99 -6.97 -20.79
C PHE A 144 -39.97 -6.23 -21.67
N VAL A 145 -40.26 -6.07 -22.98
CA VAL A 145 -39.43 -5.29 -23.90
C VAL A 145 -39.35 -3.84 -23.48
N LYS A 146 -40.49 -3.23 -23.05
CA LYS A 146 -40.49 -1.87 -22.51
C LYS A 146 -39.70 -1.77 -21.21
N TYR A 147 -39.82 -2.76 -20.31
CA TYR A 147 -39.06 -2.83 -19.08
C TYR A 147 -37.55 -2.93 -19.35
N VAL A 148 -37.13 -3.82 -20.25
CA VAL A 148 -35.70 -3.95 -20.64
C VAL A 148 -35.22 -2.68 -21.34
N ALA A 149 -36.05 -2.08 -22.23
CA ALA A 149 -35.74 -0.83 -22.89
C ALA A 149 -35.61 0.34 -21.87
N ALA A 150 -36.52 0.37 -20.88
CA ALA A 150 -36.46 1.34 -19.78
C ALA A 150 -35.22 1.12 -18.86
N GLN A 151 -34.81 -0.14 -18.63
CA GLN A 151 -33.57 -0.46 -17.93
C GLN A 151 -32.35 -0.02 -18.74
N LYS A 152 -32.37 -0.19 -20.08
CA LYS A 152 -31.32 0.31 -20.99
C LYS A 152 -31.36 1.82 -21.21
N GLN A 153 -32.49 2.46 -20.93
CA GLN A 153 -32.71 3.91 -21.02
C GLN A 153 -32.79 4.56 -19.61
N ARG A 154 -32.43 3.85 -18.55
CA ARG A 154 -32.18 4.56 -17.28
C ARG A 154 -31.16 5.63 -17.60
N PRO A 155 -31.49 6.91 -17.38
CA PRO A 155 -30.51 7.97 -17.55
C PRO A 155 -29.28 7.59 -16.73
N VAL A 156 -28.09 7.86 -17.25
CA VAL A 156 -26.82 7.71 -16.53
C VAL A 156 -26.92 8.40 -15.17
N GLU A 157 -27.65 9.50 -15.08
CA GLU A 157 -28.03 10.23 -13.85
C GLU A 157 -28.67 9.35 -12.76
N SER A 158 -29.60 8.44 -13.09
CA SER A 158 -30.26 7.61 -12.06
C SER A 158 -29.36 6.48 -11.52
N LEU A 159 -28.44 5.98 -12.33
CA LEU A 159 -27.42 5.03 -11.86
C LEU A 159 -26.40 5.74 -10.96
N PHE A 160 -26.09 6.97 -11.30
CA PHE A 160 -25.18 7.82 -10.52
C PHE A 160 -25.76 8.16 -9.14
N ASP A 161 -27.02 8.60 -9.08
CA ASP A 161 -27.71 8.90 -7.81
C ASP A 161 -27.77 7.69 -6.89
N ASP A 162 -28.06 6.49 -7.43
CA ASP A 162 -28.05 5.25 -6.66
C ASP A 162 -26.67 4.94 -6.06
N GLN A 163 -25.57 5.24 -6.78
CA GLN A 163 -24.21 5.03 -6.29
C GLN A 163 -23.81 6.05 -5.22
N VAL A 164 -24.22 7.32 -5.36
CA VAL A 164 -23.99 8.36 -4.34
C VAL A 164 -24.69 7.99 -3.04
N LEU A 165 -25.94 7.51 -3.11
CA LEU A 165 -26.66 7.03 -1.93
C LEU A 165 -25.96 5.82 -1.28
N GLN A 166 -25.40 4.93 -2.08
CA GLN A 166 -24.63 3.79 -1.56
C GLN A 166 -23.36 4.25 -0.85
N ILE A 167 -22.63 5.25 -1.38
CA ILE A 167 -21.46 5.83 -0.72
C ILE A 167 -21.81 6.34 0.67
N GLU A 168 -22.84 7.20 0.78
CA GLU A 168 -23.23 7.78 2.06
C GLU A 168 -23.66 6.71 3.07
N ARG A 169 -24.37 5.67 2.62
CA ARG A 169 -24.76 4.55 3.46
C ARG A 169 -23.55 3.77 3.98
N VAL A 170 -22.65 3.36 3.09
CA VAL A 170 -21.43 2.60 3.48
C VAL A 170 -20.55 3.43 4.39
N LYS A 171 -20.43 4.73 4.12
CA LYS A 171 -19.67 5.67 4.94
C LYS A 171 -20.21 5.73 6.38
N GLU A 172 -21.54 5.83 6.57
CA GLU A 172 -22.17 5.80 7.90
C GLU A 172 -21.98 4.43 8.59
N GLU A 173 -22.17 3.33 7.85
CA GLU A 173 -21.99 1.97 8.40
C GLU A 173 -20.55 1.73 8.85
N VAL A 174 -19.57 2.11 8.04
CA VAL A 174 -18.15 1.87 8.31
C VAL A 174 -17.64 2.81 9.39
N SER A 175 -18.06 4.08 9.44
CA SER A 175 -17.65 4.98 10.52
C SER A 175 -18.08 4.46 11.90
N VAL A 176 -19.33 4.02 12.03
CA VAL A 176 -19.82 3.40 13.27
C VAL A 176 -19.06 2.12 13.62
N LEU A 177 -18.76 1.29 12.62
CA LEU A 177 -17.97 0.07 12.81
C LEU A 177 -16.57 0.41 13.36
N LEU A 178 -15.85 1.32 12.70
CA LEU A 178 -14.48 1.67 13.07
C LEU A 178 -14.41 2.38 14.43
N GLU A 179 -15.38 3.25 14.74
CA GLU A 179 -15.48 3.85 16.08
C GLU A 179 -15.79 2.82 17.19
N SER A 180 -16.42 1.68 16.83
CA SER A 180 -16.72 0.61 17.78
C SER A 180 -15.54 -0.33 18.07
N LEU A 181 -14.45 -0.25 17.32
CA LEU A 181 -13.27 -1.08 17.54
C LEU A 181 -12.63 -0.79 18.90
N THR A 182 -12.09 -1.84 19.50
CA THR A 182 -11.37 -1.78 20.78
C THR A 182 -9.95 -2.30 20.58
N PHE A 183 -9.00 -1.67 21.25
CA PHE A 183 -7.57 -2.00 21.17
C PHE A 183 -7.08 -2.41 22.56
N ASP A 184 -7.60 -3.51 23.08
CA ASP A 184 -7.21 -4.04 24.38
C ASP A 184 -5.85 -4.76 24.28
N GLU A 185 -5.10 -4.80 25.39
CA GLU A 185 -3.73 -5.35 25.43
C GLU A 185 -3.67 -6.80 24.90
N GLU A 186 -4.66 -7.62 25.17
CA GLU A 186 -4.76 -9.02 24.72
C GLU A 186 -4.90 -9.15 23.20
N ASP A 187 -5.53 -8.17 22.55
CA ASP A 187 -5.80 -8.14 21.11
C ASP A 187 -4.62 -7.55 20.32
N LEU A 188 -3.90 -6.59 20.92
CA LEU A 188 -2.75 -5.92 20.30
C LEU A 188 -1.51 -6.82 20.29
N PHE A 189 -1.27 -7.57 21.37
CA PHE A 189 -0.08 -8.41 21.50
C PHE A 189 -0.38 -9.88 21.19
N SER A 190 0.41 -10.49 20.33
CA SER A 190 0.27 -11.93 20.04
C SER A 190 0.58 -12.78 21.27
N SER A 191 -0.11 -13.93 21.44
CA SER A 191 0.08 -14.86 22.54
C SER A 191 1.54 -15.37 22.74
N ASN A 192 2.42 -15.20 21.76
CA ASN A 192 3.84 -15.55 21.83
C ASN A 192 4.70 -14.50 22.56
N TYR A 193 4.16 -13.34 22.87
CA TYR A 193 4.87 -12.27 23.57
C TYR A 193 5.35 -12.67 24.96
N TYR A 194 4.52 -13.41 25.71
CA TYR A 194 4.83 -13.81 27.09
C TYR A 194 5.81 -15.01 27.19
N GLU A 195 6.05 -15.76 26.12
CA GLU A 195 6.88 -16.97 26.18
C GLU A 195 8.39 -16.72 25.90
N ASN A 196 8.77 -15.67 25.20
CA ASN A 196 10.13 -15.52 24.67
C ASN A 196 11.05 -14.51 25.37
N GLY A 197 10.63 -13.75 26.38
CA GLY A 197 11.50 -12.95 27.26
C GLY A 197 12.51 -12.02 26.57
N GLY A 198 12.28 -11.65 25.32
CA GLY A 198 13.19 -10.85 24.51
C GLY A 198 12.76 -9.38 24.44
N TYR A 199 13.74 -8.50 24.44
CA TYR A 199 13.57 -7.08 24.10
C TYR A 199 13.11 -6.98 22.63
N TYR A 200 11.82 -7.11 22.38
CA TYR A 200 11.20 -6.74 21.11
C TYR A 200 10.61 -5.34 21.23
N ASP A 201 10.53 -4.67 20.11
CA ASP A 201 9.97 -3.32 19.99
C ASP A 201 8.45 -3.42 20.25
N GLU A 202 8.04 -3.20 21.51
CA GLU A 202 6.65 -3.31 21.98
C GLU A 202 5.69 -2.48 21.13
N TRP A 203 6.15 -1.31 20.65
CA TRP A 203 5.40 -0.43 19.77
C TRP A 203 5.12 -1.06 18.40
N SER A 204 6.12 -1.66 17.78
CA SER A 204 5.97 -2.30 16.46
C SER A 204 5.00 -3.49 16.46
N ASP A 205 4.91 -4.22 17.57
CA ASP A 205 3.99 -5.35 17.67
C ASP A 205 2.56 -4.89 17.96
N ALA A 206 2.38 -3.84 18.76
CA ALA A 206 1.08 -3.22 19.00
C ALA A 206 0.52 -2.55 17.73
N GLU A 207 1.36 -1.84 16.97
CA GLU A 207 1.00 -1.25 15.68
C GLU A 207 0.48 -2.30 14.70
N LYS A 208 1.17 -3.44 14.56
CA LYS A 208 0.71 -4.57 13.73
C LYS A 208 -0.59 -5.20 14.24
N GLY A 209 -0.77 -5.23 15.56
CA GLY A 209 -2.02 -5.67 16.19
C GLY A 209 -3.19 -4.77 15.81
N ALA A 210 -3.00 -3.45 15.93
CA ALA A 210 -3.99 -2.46 15.54
C ALA A 210 -4.33 -2.53 14.05
N GLU A 211 -3.32 -2.62 13.16
CA GLU A 211 -3.53 -2.82 11.73
C GLU A 211 -4.37 -4.05 11.44
N LYS A 212 -4.11 -5.16 12.14
CA LYS A 212 -4.86 -6.40 11.97
C LYS A 212 -6.33 -6.23 12.36
N ILE A 213 -6.62 -5.61 13.50
CA ILE A 213 -7.99 -5.35 13.97
C ILE A 213 -8.75 -4.48 12.96
N ILE A 214 -8.14 -3.39 12.48
CA ILE A 214 -8.73 -2.52 11.46
C ILE A 214 -9.00 -3.31 10.16
N ARG A 215 -8.03 -4.11 9.71
CA ARG A 215 -8.13 -4.94 8.50
C ARG A 215 -9.26 -5.96 8.58
N GLU A 216 -9.42 -6.61 9.73
CA GLU A 216 -10.51 -7.57 9.98
C GLU A 216 -11.87 -6.87 10.03
N GLY A 217 -11.97 -5.69 10.65
CA GLY A 217 -13.17 -4.87 10.64
C GLY A 217 -13.63 -4.50 9.22
N LEU A 218 -12.72 -4.10 8.36
CA LEU A 218 -13.01 -3.72 6.97
C LEU A 218 -13.23 -4.90 6.02
N ALA A 219 -12.88 -6.12 6.42
CA ALA A 219 -12.79 -7.28 5.52
C ALA A 219 -14.12 -7.59 4.79
N SER A 220 -15.27 -7.43 5.45
CA SER A 220 -16.58 -7.69 4.85
C SER A 220 -16.89 -6.72 3.70
N HIS A 221 -16.64 -5.43 3.89
CA HIS A 221 -16.88 -4.38 2.90
C HIS A 221 -15.89 -4.49 1.72
N ILE A 222 -14.62 -4.74 2.00
CA ILE A 222 -13.61 -5.00 0.96
C ILE A 222 -13.97 -6.24 0.13
N LYS A 223 -14.45 -7.30 0.77
CA LYS A 223 -14.92 -8.52 0.07
C LYS A 223 -16.14 -8.22 -0.82
N GLN A 224 -17.06 -7.38 -0.37
CA GLN A 224 -18.22 -6.95 -1.14
C GLN A 224 -17.81 -6.09 -2.34
N ALA A 225 -16.91 -5.12 -2.17
CA ALA A 225 -16.36 -4.34 -3.29
C ALA A 225 -15.70 -5.25 -4.33
N LYS A 226 -14.85 -6.20 -3.86
CA LYS A 226 -14.19 -7.19 -4.71
C LYS A 226 -15.18 -8.03 -5.50
N TYR A 227 -16.28 -8.45 -4.90
CA TYR A 227 -17.33 -9.20 -5.58
C TYR A 227 -17.90 -8.40 -6.74
N TYR A 228 -18.30 -7.14 -6.55
CA TYR A 228 -18.84 -6.31 -7.63
C TYR A 228 -17.83 -6.07 -8.74
N PHE A 229 -16.57 -5.81 -8.38
CA PHE A 229 -15.51 -5.70 -9.38
C PHE A 229 -15.34 -6.97 -10.21
N GLN A 230 -15.46 -8.14 -9.61
CA GLN A 230 -15.38 -9.42 -10.32
C GLN A 230 -16.59 -9.65 -11.26
N GLN A 231 -17.75 -9.07 -10.95
CA GLN A 231 -18.93 -9.09 -11.83
C GLN A 231 -18.87 -8.05 -12.95
N GLY A 232 -17.89 -7.15 -12.94
CA GLY A 232 -17.77 -6.04 -13.89
C GLY A 232 -18.63 -4.82 -13.55
N GLU A 233 -19.25 -4.79 -12.35
CA GLU A 233 -20.03 -3.68 -11.82
C GLU A 233 -19.11 -2.65 -11.14
N LEU A 234 -18.32 -1.93 -11.95
CA LEU A 234 -17.25 -1.06 -11.45
C LEU A 234 -17.74 0.10 -10.58
N ALA A 235 -18.77 0.79 -11.05
CA ALA A 235 -19.33 1.93 -10.33
C ALA A 235 -19.85 1.50 -8.94
N ARG A 236 -20.45 0.31 -8.86
CA ARG A 236 -20.99 -0.25 -7.62
C ARG A 236 -19.87 -0.72 -6.68
N GLY A 237 -18.84 -1.36 -7.22
CA GLY A 237 -17.66 -1.71 -6.42
C GLY A 237 -16.94 -0.47 -5.90
N LEU A 238 -16.79 0.55 -6.74
CA LEU A 238 -16.17 1.82 -6.38
C LEU A 238 -16.99 2.60 -5.34
N SER A 239 -18.33 2.58 -5.41
CA SER A 239 -19.17 3.26 -4.41
C SER A 239 -18.98 2.70 -2.98
N ILE A 240 -18.73 1.39 -2.85
CA ILE A 240 -18.38 0.79 -1.56
C ILE A 240 -17.01 1.26 -1.11
N VAL A 241 -16.02 1.24 -2.01
CA VAL A 241 -14.66 1.70 -1.70
C VAL A 241 -14.63 3.17 -1.27
N LEU A 242 -15.36 4.03 -2.00
CA LEU A 242 -15.48 5.44 -1.66
C LEU A 242 -16.17 5.64 -0.31
N GLY A 243 -17.23 4.88 -0.02
CA GLY A 243 -17.87 4.92 1.29
C GLY A 243 -16.94 4.54 2.45
N ILE A 244 -16.14 3.48 2.27
CA ILE A 244 -15.10 3.10 3.24
C ILE A 244 -14.06 4.21 3.40
N TYR A 245 -13.54 4.71 2.28
CA TYR A 245 -12.51 5.75 2.27
C TYR A 245 -13.01 7.04 2.96
N GLU A 246 -14.22 7.47 2.62
CA GLU A 246 -14.80 8.70 3.16
C GLU A 246 -15.26 8.55 4.61
N SER A 247 -15.44 7.32 5.14
CA SER A 247 -15.74 7.11 6.56
C SER A 247 -14.62 7.63 7.46
N VAL A 248 -13.37 7.60 6.99
CA VAL A 248 -12.21 8.10 7.73
C VAL A 248 -12.37 9.58 8.12
N PHE A 249 -13.05 10.38 7.29
CA PHE A 249 -13.31 11.80 7.59
C PHE A 249 -14.29 12.04 8.75
N LEU A 250 -14.99 11.01 9.20
CA LEU A 250 -15.99 11.11 10.28
C LEU A 250 -15.45 10.57 11.61
N ILE A 251 -14.28 9.93 11.61
CA ILE A 251 -13.74 9.20 12.75
C ILE A 251 -12.70 10.06 13.46
N THR A 252 -12.75 10.09 14.78
CA THR A 252 -11.78 10.80 15.60
C THR A 252 -10.99 9.89 16.52
N SER A 253 -11.63 8.84 17.07
CA SER A 253 -11.01 7.94 18.03
C SER A 253 -11.72 6.59 18.04
N PRO A 254 -11.05 5.51 18.47
CA PRO A 254 -11.68 4.20 18.69
C PRO A 254 -12.51 4.22 19.98
N SER A 255 -13.33 3.18 20.18
CA SER A 255 -14.17 3.03 21.38
C SER A 255 -13.34 2.82 22.66
N SER A 256 -12.22 2.13 22.56
CA SER A 256 -11.28 1.89 23.66
C SER A 256 -9.87 1.77 23.15
N ASP A 257 -8.96 2.55 23.71
CA ASP A 257 -7.51 2.46 23.53
C ASP A 257 -6.83 2.78 24.87
N PRO A 258 -6.88 1.85 25.85
CA PRO A 258 -6.42 2.11 27.22
C PRO A 258 -4.92 2.33 27.33
N LEU A 259 -4.15 1.97 26.30
CA LEU A 259 -2.69 2.11 26.28
C LEU A 259 -2.23 3.30 25.43
N ASP A 260 -3.16 4.06 24.84
CA ASP A 260 -2.87 5.17 23.90
C ASP A 260 -1.89 4.76 22.78
N MET A 261 -2.11 3.55 22.25
CA MET A 261 -1.21 2.94 21.25
C MET A 261 -1.54 3.39 19.83
N VAL A 262 -2.64 4.09 19.64
CA VAL A 262 -3.15 4.55 18.34
C VAL A 262 -3.15 6.07 18.33
N GLU A 263 -1.96 6.68 18.16
CA GLU A 263 -1.78 8.14 18.23
C GLU A 263 -2.60 8.92 17.19
N ASP A 264 -2.73 8.41 15.97
CA ASP A 264 -3.51 9.01 14.89
C ASP A 264 -4.39 7.96 14.23
N TYR A 265 -5.53 7.69 14.85
CA TYR A 265 -6.44 6.63 14.42
C TYR A 265 -6.93 6.78 12.97
N PRO A 266 -7.36 7.97 12.51
CA PRO A 266 -7.72 8.18 11.10
C PRO A 266 -6.56 7.88 10.13
N LEU A 267 -5.33 8.26 10.48
CA LEU A 267 -4.16 8.01 9.65
C LEU A 267 -3.85 6.51 9.55
N GLN A 268 -3.88 5.79 10.67
CA GLN A 268 -3.67 4.33 10.67
C GLN A 268 -4.73 3.59 9.84
N ILE A 269 -6.01 3.98 9.96
CA ILE A 269 -7.06 3.42 9.11
C ILE A 269 -6.75 3.67 7.64
N LYS A 270 -6.33 4.89 7.29
CA LYS A 270 -5.98 5.27 5.93
C LYS A 270 -4.83 4.43 5.37
N GLU A 271 -3.78 4.19 6.14
CA GLU A 271 -2.63 3.36 5.73
C GLU A 271 -3.04 1.91 5.45
N VAL A 272 -3.78 1.30 6.38
CA VAL A 272 -4.33 -0.06 6.20
C VAL A 272 -5.25 -0.13 4.98
N LEU A 273 -6.08 0.88 4.78
CA LEU A 273 -6.99 0.95 3.65
C LEU A 273 -6.25 1.08 2.32
N ASN A 274 -5.27 1.97 2.22
CA ASN A 274 -4.49 2.19 1.00
C ASN A 274 -3.77 0.92 0.52
N GLU A 275 -3.22 0.12 1.43
CA GLU A 275 -2.62 -1.17 1.10
C GLU A 275 -3.65 -2.15 0.52
N GLN A 276 -4.82 -2.24 1.18
CA GLN A 276 -5.91 -3.10 0.71
C GLN A 276 -6.47 -2.65 -0.64
N LEU A 277 -6.68 -1.35 -0.83
CA LEU A 277 -7.18 -0.77 -2.08
C LEU A 277 -6.20 -0.97 -3.23
N THR A 278 -4.91 -0.76 -3.00
CA THR A 278 -3.88 -1.02 -4.02
C THR A 278 -3.94 -2.47 -4.50
N THR A 279 -4.02 -3.42 -3.57
CA THR A 279 -4.16 -4.85 -3.88
C THR A 279 -5.48 -5.15 -4.63
N LEU A 280 -6.57 -4.52 -4.20
CA LEU A 280 -7.88 -4.68 -4.82
C LEU A 280 -7.88 -4.17 -6.27
N PHE A 281 -7.37 -2.97 -6.50
CA PHE A 281 -7.34 -2.34 -7.83
C PHE A 281 -6.40 -3.05 -8.81
N GLN A 282 -5.30 -3.64 -8.35
CA GLN A 282 -4.45 -4.49 -9.20
C GLN A 282 -5.20 -5.70 -9.78
N THR A 283 -6.29 -6.14 -9.13
CA THR A 283 -7.12 -7.24 -9.66
C THR A 283 -8.05 -6.81 -10.80
N LEU A 284 -8.32 -5.51 -10.95
CA LEU A 284 -9.24 -4.96 -11.95
C LEU A 284 -8.76 -5.13 -13.39
N THR A 285 -7.44 -5.09 -13.62
CA THR A 285 -6.84 -5.18 -14.97
C THR A 285 -7.28 -6.41 -15.76
N ARG A 286 -7.86 -7.41 -15.10
CA ARG A 286 -8.31 -8.67 -15.72
C ARG A 286 -9.80 -8.74 -16.04
N THR A 287 -10.62 -7.83 -15.50
CA THR A 287 -12.09 -8.00 -15.48
C THR A 287 -12.88 -6.90 -16.16
N VAL A 288 -12.30 -5.74 -16.43
CA VAL A 288 -13.02 -4.56 -16.93
C VAL A 288 -13.37 -4.70 -18.40
N LYS A 289 -14.65 -4.60 -18.76
CA LYS A 289 -15.11 -4.86 -20.13
C LYS A 289 -16.20 -3.93 -20.68
N ALA A 290 -16.84 -3.12 -19.85
CA ALA A 290 -17.92 -2.25 -20.32
C ALA A 290 -17.49 -0.79 -20.23
N GLU A 291 -17.36 -0.10 -21.37
CA GLU A 291 -16.98 1.30 -21.48
C GLU A 291 -17.86 2.19 -20.60
N LEU A 292 -19.17 2.01 -20.63
CA LEU A 292 -20.12 2.77 -19.82
C LEU A 292 -19.89 2.60 -18.29
N GLU A 293 -19.51 1.41 -17.84
CA GLU A 293 -19.19 1.17 -16.42
C GLU A 293 -17.90 1.89 -16.00
N MET A 294 -16.90 1.96 -16.89
CA MET A 294 -15.66 2.69 -16.64
C MET A 294 -15.89 4.19 -16.60
N GLU A 295 -16.64 4.75 -17.55
CA GLU A 295 -17.01 6.16 -17.56
C GLU A 295 -17.80 6.55 -16.30
N THR A 296 -18.81 5.76 -15.94
CA THR A 296 -19.62 5.99 -14.73
C THR A 296 -18.77 5.93 -13.47
N ALA A 297 -17.83 5.00 -13.36
CA ALA A 297 -16.95 4.89 -12.20
C ALA A 297 -15.98 6.08 -12.12
N VAL A 298 -15.42 6.53 -13.25
CA VAL A 298 -14.56 7.71 -13.29
C VAL A 298 -15.35 8.96 -12.90
N ASP A 299 -16.54 9.19 -13.47
CA ASP A 299 -17.39 10.33 -13.12
C ASP A 299 -17.79 10.32 -11.63
N LEU A 300 -18.06 9.14 -11.07
CA LEU A 300 -18.33 8.99 -9.65
C LEU A 300 -17.15 9.44 -8.79
N LEU A 301 -15.93 9.00 -9.13
CA LEU A 301 -14.72 9.40 -8.41
C LEU A 301 -14.50 10.92 -8.47
N PHE A 302 -14.59 11.50 -9.67
CA PHE A 302 -14.39 12.95 -9.85
C PHE A 302 -15.46 13.78 -9.16
N SER A 303 -16.72 13.35 -9.16
CA SER A 303 -17.79 14.05 -8.44
C SER A 303 -17.56 14.08 -6.94
N ARG A 304 -17.02 12.99 -6.38
CA ARG A 304 -16.67 12.93 -4.95
C ARG A 304 -15.45 13.79 -4.63
N TYR A 305 -14.44 13.78 -5.50
CA TYR A 305 -13.31 14.68 -5.39
C TYR A 305 -13.77 16.15 -5.33
N GLN A 306 -14.58 16.61 -6.30
CA GLN A 306 -15.13 17.97 -6.32
C GLN A 306 -15.95 18.31 -5.07
N TYR A 307 -16.73 17.35 -4.58
CA TYR A 307 -17.53 17.52 -3.36
C TYR A 307 -16.64 17.84 -2.15
N TYR A 308 -15.48 17.18 -2.01
CA TYR A 308 -14.56 17.43 -0.89
C TYR A 308 -13.69 18.67 -1.13
N GLU A 309 -13.24 18.94 -2.35
CA GLU A 309 -12.52 20.16 -2.70
C GLU A 309 -13.32 21.43 -2.40
N ALA A 310 -14.63 21.38 -2.60
CA ALA A 310 -15.51 22.51 -2.31
C ALA A 310 -15.74 22.76 -0.80
N LYS A 311 -15.33 21.83 0.08
CA LYS A 311 -15.49 21.98 1.53
C LYS A 311 -14.37 22.83 2.11
N PRO A 312 -14.66 23.74 3.05
CA PRO A 312 -13.62 24.47 3.75
C PRO A 312 -12.77 23.52 4.61
N ALA A 313 -11.46 23.73 4.63
CA ALA A 313 -10.52 22.89 5.41
C ALA A 313 -10.90 22.72 6.88
N SER A 314 -11.55 23.75 7.47
CA SER A 314 -12.08 23.70 8.86
C SER A 314 -13.23 22.71 9.09
N SER A 315 -13.82 22.15 8.02
CA SER A 315 -14.88 21.14 8.13
C SER A 315 -14.36 19.70 7.98
N LEU A 316 -13.07 19.54 7.78
CA LEU A 316 -12.35 18.28 7.61
C LEU A 316 -11.36 18.08 8.76
N GLU A 317 -11.80 18.28 10.02
CA GLU A 317 -10.95 18.04 11.20
C GLU A 317 -10.40 16.61 11.15
N GLY A 318 -9.07 16.47 11.15
CA GLY A 318 -8.37 15.20 11.05
C GLY A 318 -8.01 14.75 9.63
N ALA A 319 -8.45 15.45 8.59
CA ALA A 319 -8.19 15.09 7.19
C ALA A 319 -7.06 15.91 6.53
N GLU A 320 -6.22 16.58 7.30
CA GLU A 320 -5.05 17.30 6.79
C GLU A 320 -4.12 16.33 6.04
N GLY A 321 -3.89 16.60 4.75
CA GLY A 321 -2.98 15.80 3.91
C GLY A 321 -3.61 14.60 3.19
N ILE A 322 -4.94 14.49 3.11
CA ILE A 322 -5.59 13.44 2.30
C ILE A 322 -5.59 13.85 0.83
N TYR A 323 -4.72 13.23 0.05
CA TYR A 323 -4.64 13.38 -1.41
C TYR A 323 -5.62 12.41 -2.05
N TYR A 324 -6.84 12.83 -2.25
CA TYR A 324 -7.93 11.97 -2.68
C TYR A 324 -7.69 11.28 -4.02
N LEU A 325 -7.25 12.00 -5.05
CA LEU A 325 -6.97 11.40 -6.36
C LEU A 325 -5.71 10.54 -6.36
N LYS A 326 -4.69 10.91 -5.61
CA LYS A 326 -3.46 10.13 -5.47
C LYS A 326 -3.73 8.75 -4.86
N ASP A 327 -4.59 8.69 -3.85
CA ASP A 327 -4.97 7.42 -3.20
C ASP A 327 -5.72 6.49 -4.18
N PHE A 328 -6.35 7.05 -5.22
CA PHE A 328 -7.05 6.32 -6.29
C PHE A 328 -6.24 6.19 -7.59
N GLU A 329 -4.97 6.55 -7.61
CA GLU A 329 -4.11 6.41 -8.79
C GLU A 329 -4.14 4.98 -9.36
N ALA A 330 -4.00 3.98 -8.50
CA ALA A 330 -4.03 2.57 -8.90
C ALA A 330 -5.35 2.17 -9.57
N PHE A 331 -6.48 2.74 -9.13
CA PHE A 331 -7.78 2.55 -9.78
C PHE A 331 -7.80 3.22 -11.16
N LEU A 332 -7.42 4.48 -11.26
CA LEU A 332 -7.38 5.22 -12.52
C LEU A 332 -6.46 4.53 -13.54
N LEU A 333 -5.28 4.07 -13.12
CA LEU A 333 -4.37 3.29 -13.97
C LEU A 333 -4.99 1.97 -14.43
N ALA A 334 -5.79 1.32 -13.60
CA ALA A 334 -6.44 0.05 -13.92
C ALA A 334 -7.57 0.21 -14.94
N VAL A 335 -8.32 1.33 -14.94
CA VAL A 335 -9.42 1.59 -15.86
C VAL A 335 -8.96 2.13 -17.22
N VAL A 336 -7.76 2.71 -17.32
CA VAL A 336 -7.21 3.19 -18.61
C VAL A 336 -6.69 2.01 -19.42
N THR A 337 -7.62 1.24 -20.02
CA THR A 337 -7.31 0.01 -20.78
C THR A 337 -7.38 0.19 -22.28
N ASP A 338 -8.09 1.18 -22.76
CA ASP A 338 -8.30 1.44 -24.19
C ASP A 338 -8.31 2.95 -24.51
N PRO A 339 -8.22 3.34 -25.81
CA PRO A 339 -8.15 4.75 -26.19
C PRO A 339 -9.44 5.55 -25.95
N SER A 340 -10.63 4.95 -25.83
CA SER A 340 -11.87 5.70 -25.58
C SER A 340 -11.89 6.23 -24.15
N ILE A 341 -11.63 5.37 -23.17
CA ILE A 341 -11.52 5.73 -21.77
C ILE A 341 -10.33 6.67 -21.53
N ALA A 342 -9.21 6.45 -22.20
CA ALA A 342 -8.07 7.34 -22.14
C ALA A 342 -8.42 8.78 -22.54
N ARG A 343 -9.20 8.96 -23.62
CA ARG A 343 -9.68 10.30 -24.05
C ARG A 343 -10.65 10.89 -23.06
N PHE A 344 -11.61 10.09 -22.59
CA PHE A 344 -12.60 10.52 -21.62
C PHE A 344 -11.91 11.01 -20.32
N LEU A 345 -11.02 10.21 -19.74
CA LEU A 345 -10.32 10.58 -18.53
C LEU A 345 -9.40 11.80 -18.71
N LEU A 346 -8.70 11.90 -19.87
CA LEU A 346 -7.89 13.07 -20.19
C LEU A 346 -8.73 14.36 -20.28
N GLN A 347 -9.94 14.25 -20.83
CA GLN A 347 -10.88 15.37 -20.90
C GLN A 347 -11.29 15.78 -19.48
N ARG A 348 -11.67 14.83 -18.62
CA ARG A 348 -12.05 15.12 -17.23
C ARG A 348 -10.91 15.79 -16.44
N LEU A 349 -9.68 15.25 -16.54
CA LEU A 349 -8.51 15.87 -15.88
C LEU A 349 -8.25 17.30 -16.34
N ARG A 350 -8.51 17.61 -17.61
CA ARG A 350 -8.35 18.98 -18.14
C ARG A 350 -9.46 19.93 -17.71
N GLU A 351 -10.71 19.46 -17.68
CA GLU A 351 -11.87 20.25 -17.26
C GLU A 351 -11.75 20.68 -15.80
N GLU A 352 -11.14 19.84 -14.96
CA GLU A 352 -10.95 20.07 -13.52
C GLU A 352 -9.59 20.70 -13.18
N ASP A 353 -8.75 21.01 -14.19
CA ASP A 353 -7.37 21.52 -13.99
C ASP A 353 -6.48 20.62 -13.10
N LEU A 354 -6.66 19.31 -13.21
CA LEU A 354 -6.01 18.27 -12.41
C LEU A 354 -4.82 17.61 -13.14
N LEU A 355 -4.12 18.37 -13.99
CA LEU A 355 -2.88 17.90 -14.61
C LEU A 355 -1.68 18.35 -13.74
N ASP A 356 -1.46 17.66 -12.66
CA ASP A 356 -0.48 17.99 -11.61
C ASP A 356 0.43 16.79 -11.28
N VAL A 357 1.25 16.95 -10.23
CA VAL A 357 2.18 15.91 -9.77
C VAL A 357 1.46 14.64 -9.28
N ASP A 358 0.25 14.77 -8.76
CA ASP A 358 -0.51 13.63 -8.20
C ASP A 358 -1.17 12.78 -9.30
N THR A 359 -1.35 13.34 -10.50
CA THR A 359 -1.97 12.67 -11.65
C THR A 359 -1.00 12.37 -12.78
N VAL A 360 0.28 12.72 -12.65
CA VAL A 360 1.28 12.60 -13.71
C VAL A 360 1.35 11.19 -14.31
N HIS A 361 1.38 10.15 -13.48
CA HIS A 361 1.47 8.76 -13.96
C HIS A 361 0.21 8.32 -14.70
N VAL A 362 -0.95 8.81 -14.29
CA VAL A 362 -2.22 8.57 -15.00
C VAL A 362 -2.18 9.21 -16.39
N VAL A 363 -1.70 10.45 -16.49
CA VAL A 363 -1.54 11.15 -17.78
C VAL A 363 -0.54 10.45 -18.70
N LEU A 364 0.58 9.96 -18.14
CA LEU A 364 1.55 9.16 -18.91
C LEU A 364 0.92 7.86 -19.43
N ARG A 365 0.14 7.18 -18.60
CA ARG A 365 -0.60 5.98 -19.00
C ARG A 365 -1.63 6.26 -20.09
N ILE A 366 -2.36 7.37 -19.98
CA ILE A 366 -3.28 7.85 -21.02
C ILE A 366 -2.51 8.08 -22.33
N ALA A 367 -1.38 8.79 -22.29
CA ALA A 367 -0.56 9.06 -23.46
C ALA A 367 -0.06 7.77 -24.14
N GLU A 368 0.28 6.74 -23.37
CA GLU A 368 0.64 5.41 -23.89
C GLU A 368 -0.54 4.75 -24.62
N GLN A 369 -1.73 4.75 -24.03
CA GLN A 369 -2.92 4.18 -24.67
C GLN A 369 -3.32 4.93 -25.95
N LEU A 370 -3.11 6.24 -25.98
CA LEU A 370 -3.34 7.09 -27.16
C LEU A 370 -2.19 7.04 -28.17
N GLN A 371 -1.06 6.40 -27.86
CA GLN A 371 0.18 6.43 -28.63
C GLN A 371 0.66 7.86 -28.93
N ASP A 372 0.45 8.78 -27.97
CA ASP A 372 0.82 10.19 -28.08
C ASP A 372 2.14 10.46 -27.34
N ASP A 373 3.25 10.21 -28.06
CA ASP A 373 4.60 10.48 -27.55
C ASP A 373 4.84 11.94 -27.21
N LYS A 374 4.12 12.88 -27.85
CA LYS A 374 4.28 14.31 -27.56
C LYS A 374 3.66 14.67 -26.22
N LEU A 375 2.46 14.16 -25.95
CA LEU A 375 1.81 14.33 -24.65
C LEU A 375 2.67 13.69 -23.57
N TRP A 376 3.14 12.45 -23.78
CA TRP A 376 3.96 11.72 -22.84
C TRP A 376 5.24 12.47 -22.45
N ILE A 377 6.02 12.88 -23.46
CA ILE A 377 7.28 13.62 -23.26
C ILE A 377 7.05 14.96 -22.58
N LYS A 378 6.01 15.71 -23.03
CA LYS A 378 5.68 17.01 -22.45
C LYS A 378 5.38 16.88 -20.96
N THR A 379 4.49 15.95 -20.60
CA THR A 379 4.10 15.70 -19.21
C THR A 379 5.28 15.28 -18.36
N ALA A 380 6.07 14.28 -18.82
CA ALA A 380 7.25 13.84 -18.07
C ALA A 380 8.30 14.94 -17.87
N LEU A 381 8.50 15.83 -18.87
CA LEU A 381 9.42 16.98 -18.75
C LEU A 381 8.92 18.02 -17.77
N GLU A 382 7.63 18.27 -17.73
CA GLU A 382 7.00 19.27 -16.86
C GLU A 382 7.19 18.91 -15.39
N PHE A 383 7.02 17.63 -15.04
CA PHE A 383 7.09 17.16 -13.66
C PHE A 383 8.42 16.51 -13.27
N LEU A 384 9.42 16.49 -14.17
CA LEU A 384 10.71 15.84 -13.92
C LEU A 384 11.42 16.31 -12.64
N ASP A 385 11.30 17.57 -12.26
CA ASP A 385 11.98 18.12 -11.08
C ASP A 385 11.29 17.75 -9.77
N PHE A 386 10.06 17.28 -9.83
CA PHE A 386 9.24 16.91 -8.67
C PHE A 386 9.17 15.40 -8.47
N ASP A 387 9.38 14.62 -9.53
CA ASP A 387 9.28 13.15 -9.50
C ASP A 387 10.48 12.50 -10.20
N ASN A 388 11.37 11.96 -9.40
CA ASN A 388 12.59 11.30 -9.87
C ASN A 388 12.32 10.02 -10.68
N THR A 389 11.13 9.40 -10.52
CA THR A 389 10.77 8.16 -11.24
C THR A 389 10.58 8.41 -12.73
N LEU A 390 10.35 9.67 -13.14
CA LEU A 390 10.16 10.06 -14.53
C LEU A 390 11.47 10.12 -15.33
N ALA A 391 12.61 10.28 -14.66
CA ALA A 391 13.90 10.53 -15.31
C ALA A 391 14.32 9.38 -16.23
N GLN A 392 14.38 8.17 -15.71
CA GLN A 392 14.83 7.01 -16.49
C GLN A 392 13.89 6.68 -17.66
N PRO A 393 12.54 6.57 -17.49
CA PRO A 393 11.63 6.32 -18.61
C PRO A 393 11.71 7.40 -19.71
N LEU A 394 11.87 8.66 -19.34
CA LEU A 394 12.00 9.76 -20.29
C LEU A 394 13.29 9.66 -21.11
N LEU A 395 14.41 9.33 -20.48
CA LEU A 395 15.68 9.10 -21.15
C LEU A 395 15.63 7.87 -22.08
N GLU A 396 14.95 6.80 -21.66
CA GLU A 396 14.70 5.63 -22.50
C GLU A 396 13.87 5.97 -23.73
N LYS A 397 12.83 6.79 -23.55
CA LYS A 397 11.99 7.27 -24.65
C LYS A 397 12.80 8.08 -25.67
N TYR A 398 13.65 9.00 -25.23
CA TYR A 398 14.56 9.73 -26.13
C TYR A 398 15.55 8.82 -26.85
N THR A 399 16.05 7.81 -26.17
CA THR A 399 16.94 6.80 -26.79
C THR A 399 16.21 6.04 -27.90
N GLN A 400 14.97 5.60 -27.64
CA GLN A 400 14.12 4.91 -28.64
C GLN A 400 13.80 5.78 -29.86
N LEU A 401 13.61 7.09 -29.63
CA LEU A 401 13.30 8.06 -30.69
C LEU A 401 14.57 8.60 -31.40
N GLY A 402 15.78 8.19 -30.98
CA GLY A 402 17.05 8.67 -31.54
C GLY A 402 17.34 10.15 -31.27
N LYS A 403 16.72 10.75 -30.22
CA LYS A 403 16.84 12.17 -29.87
C LYS A 403 17.99 12.39 -28.89
N THR A 404 19.21 12.33 -29.38
CA THR A 404 20.44 12.40 -28.56
C THR A 404 20.60 13.71 -27.81
N GLU A 405 20.26 14.85 -28.42
CA GLU A 405 20.39 16.16 -27.78
C GLU A 405 19.38 16.33 -26.64
N ASP A 406 18.12 15.96 -26.88
CA ASP A 406 17.08 15.96 -25.85
C ASP A 406 17.44 15.02 -24.68
N PHE A 407 18.02 13.85 -24.99
CA PHE A 407 18.56 12.93 -24.00
C PHE A 407 19.62 13.59 -23.12
N LEU A 408 20.65 14.22 -23.73
CA LEU A 408 21.74 14.85 -22.99
C LEU A 408 21.26 16.02 -22.12
N GLN A 409 20.35 16.85 -22.64
CA GLN A 409 19.79 17.97 -21.91
C GLN A 409 18.99 17.49 -20.69
N THR A 410 18.12 16.50 -20.89
CA THR A 410 17.29 15.93 -19.83
C THR A 410 18.15 15.17 -18.81
N ALA A 411 19.15 14.40 -19.27
CA ALA A 411 20.09 13.70 -18.40
C ALA A 411 20.86 14.67 -17.48
N ARG A 412 21.31 15.83 -18.00
CA ARG A 412 21.96 16.85 -17.17
C ARG A 412 21.02 17.45 -16.13
N ARG A 413 19.77 17.72 -16.51
CA ARG A 413 18.73 18.25 -15.60
C ARG A 413 18.43 17.23 -14.50
N ALA A 414 18.14 15.98 -14.86
CA ALA A 414 17.87 14.92 -13.91
C ALA A 414 19.05 14.65 -12.97
N PHE A 415 20.26 14.64 -13.48
CA PHE A 415 21.48 14.47 -12.68
C PHE A 415 21.73 15.61 -11.72
N GLN A 416 21.32 16.82 -12.06
CA GLN A 416 21.45 17.99 -11.17
C GLN A 416 20.48 17.88 -10.00
N GLN A 417 19.28 17.37 -10.20
CA GLN A 417 18.22 17.27 -9.19
C GLN A 417 18.32 15.97 -8.36
N PHE A 418 18.59 14.85 -9.01
CA PHE A 418 18.51 13.51 -8.41
C PHE A 418 19.76 12.67 -8.72
N PRO A 419 20.98 13.14 -8.36
CA PRO A 419 22.21 12.44 -8.74
C PRO A 419 22.28 11.01 -8.23
N ASP A 420 21.87 10.75 -6.98
CA ASP A 420 21.92 9.40 -6.38
C ASP A 420 21.05 8.38 -7.13
N GLN A 421 19.90 8.82 -7.62
CA GLN A 421 18.93 7.95 -8.29
C GLN A 421 19.31 7.66 -9.74
N ILE A 422 19.96 8.62 -10.44
CA ILE A 422 20.16 8.51 -11.88
C ILE A 422 21.61 8.20 -12.30
N ALA A 423 22.62 8.43 -11.43
CA ALA A 423 24.01 8.32 -11.78
C ALA A 423 24.39 6.93 -12.31
N ASN A 424 23.95 5.87 -11.65
CA ASN A 424 24.22 4.50 -12.09
C ASN A 424 23.60 4.17 -13.45
N TYR A 425 22.37 4.63 -13.71
CA TYR A 425 21.74 4.49 -15.02
C TYR A 425 22.51 5.25 -16.10
N LEU A 426 22.91 6.49 -15.81
CA LEU A 426 23.69 7.31 -16.74
C LEU A 426 25.08 6.71 -17.03
N ALA A 427 25.73 6.09 -16.04
CA ALA A 427 27.01 5.42 -16.26
C ALA A 427 26.91 4.29 -17.32
N ILE A 428 25.77 3.59 -17.38
CA ILE A 428 25.53 2.54 -18.38
C ILE A 428 25.22 3.13 -19.76
N LYS A 429 24.55 4.28 -19.83
CA LYS A 429 24.03 4.85 -21.08
C LYS A 429 24.92 5.92 -21.71
N LEU A 430 25.73 6.60 -20.91
CA LEU A 430 26.63 7.63 -21.42
C LEU A 430 27.86 7.02 -22.08
N ASN A 431 28.15 7.55 -23.27
CA ASN A 431 29.42 7.30 -23.96
C ASN A 431 30.22 8.62 -23.93
N PRO A 432 31.53 8.60 -23.62
CA PRO A 432 32.37 9.79 -23.65
C PRO A 432 32.34 10.56 -24.98
N GLU A 433 32.06 9.87 -26.10
CA GLU A 433 31.91 10.48 -27.43
C GLU A 433 30.71 11.40 -27.53
N LEU A 434 29.64 11.13 -26.77
CA LEU A 434 28.43 11.96 -26.74
C LEU A 434 28.64 13.28 -26.00
N SER A 435 29.32 13.23 -24.86
CA SER A 435 29.67 14.39 -24.06
C SER A 435 30.74 14.03 -23.03
N THR A 436 32.01 14.26 -23.35
CA THR A 436 33.15 13.96 -22.45
C THR A 436 33.01 14.66 -21.09
N ASP A 437 32.59 15.93 -21.07
CA ASP A 437 32.49 16.70 -19.82
C ASP A 437 31.37 16.18 -18.91
N PHE A 438 30.22 15.79 -19.48
CA PHE A 438 29.14 15.22 -18.70
C PHE A 438 29.45 13.80 -18.23
N TYR A 439 30.09 13.02 -19.08
CA TYR A 439 30.62 11.68 -18.72
C TYR A 439 31.55 11.80 -17.50
N LYS A 440 32.54 12.69 -17.55
CA LYS A 440 33.44 12.95 -16.43
C LYS A 440 32.69 13.32 -15.16
N LYS A 441 31.69 14.20 -15.27
CA LYS A 441 30.90 14.65 -14.11
C LYS A 441 30.16 13.51 -13.44
N VAL A 442 29.49 12.64 -14.21
CA VAL A 442 28.72 11.50 -13.68
C VAL A 442 29.66 10.48 -13.02
N TYR A 443 30.75 10.12 -13.71
CA TYR A 443 31.68 9.14 -13.17
C TYR A 443 32.47 9.66 -11.96
N SER A 444 32.83 10.95 -11.94
CA SER A 444 33.46 11.55 -10.75
C SER A 444 32.52 11.50 -9.55
N TYR A 445 31.24 11.79 -9.75
CA TYR A 445 30.22 11.65 -8.70
C TYR A 445 30.15 10.22 -8.17
N LEU A 446 30.13 9.21 -9.04
CA LEU A 446 30.11 7.80 -8.65
C LEU A 446 31.39 7.37 -7.92
N VAL A 447 32.55 7.87 -8.30
CA VAL A 447 33.81 7.65 -7.58
C VAL A 447 33.73 8.19 -6.15
N GLU A 448 33.12 9.36 -5.98
CA GLU A 448 32.99 10.00 -4.65
C GLU A 448 31.98 9.30 -3.73
N HIS A 449 30.92 8.66 -4.28
CA HIS A 449 29.78 8.19 -3.49
C HIS A 449 29.58 6.67 -3.44
N SER A 450 30.22 5.90 -4.36
CA SER A 450 29.98 4.44 -4.43
C SER A 450 31.16 3.58 -3.99
N GLU A 451 32.35 4.15 -3.82
CA GLU A 451 33.58 3.44 -3.44
C GLU A 451 33.97 2.29 -4.37
N GLN A 452 33.51 2.32 -5.64
CA GLN A 452 33.80 1.30 -6.64
C GLN A 452 34.94 1.76 -7.55
N ILE A 453 36.00 0.95 -7.61
CA ILE A 453 37.23 1.29 -8.35
C ILE A 453 37.00 1.35 -9.85
N GLU A 454 36.04 0.59 -10.35
CA GLU A 454 35.66 0.48 -11.76
C GLU A 454 35.23 1.82 -12.36
N TYR A 455 34.58 2.66 -11.56
CA TYR A 455 34.18 3.99 -12.02
C TYR A 455 35.39 4.90 -12.23
N TYR A 456 36.39 4.83 -11.36
CA TYR A 456 37.62 5.57 -11.56
C TYR A 456 38.39 5.07 -12.79
N GLN A 457 38.51 3.76 -12.95
CA GLN A 457 39.16 3.14 -14.13
C GLN A 457 38.49 3.56 -15.45
N SER A 458 37.18 3.75 -15.44
CA SER A 458 36.42 4.18 -16.61
C SER A 458 36.66 5.64 -16.97
N VAL A 459 36.93 6.51 -16.01
CA VAL A 459 37.03 7.97 -16.22
C VAL A 459 38.47 8.48 -16.23
N GLN A 460 39.43 7.77 -15.65
CA GLN A 460 40.83 8.22 -15.47
C GLN A 460 41.50 8.72 -16.75
N ALA A 461 41.23 8.05 -17.91
CA ALA A 461 41.81 8.42 -19.20
C ALA A 461 41.30 9.77 -19.74
N TYR A 462 40.18 10.25 -19.26
CA TYR A 462 39.56 11.50 -19.69
C TYR A 462 39.85 12.67 -18.73
N LEU A 463 40.41 12.37 -17.53
CA LEU A 463 40.76 13.38 -16.52
C LEU A 463 42.12 13.98 -16.76
N ARG A 464 42.27 15.29 -16.55
CA ARG A 464 43.58 15.94 -16.43
C ARG A 464 44.20 15.62 -15.07
N GLU A 465 45.53 15.74 -14.95
CA GLU A 465 46.21 15.46 -13.70
C GLU A 465 45.64 16.25 -12.50
N SER A 466 45.30 17.52 -12.69
CA SER A 466 44.68 18.35 -11.65
C SER A 466 43.26 17.91 -11.27
N GLU A 467 42.51 17.27 -12.19
CA GLU A 467 41.17 16.72 -11.94
C GLU A 467 41.30 15.37 -11.21
N LYS A 468 42.29 14.54 -11.59
CA LYS A 468 42.61 13.30 -10.86
C LYS A 468 42.99 13.60 -9.40
N ASP A 469 43.89 14.59 -9.19
CA ASP A 469 44.30 15.00 -7.87
C ASP A 469 43.10 15.39 -6.99
N LYS A 470 42.20 16.21 -7.50
CA LYS A 470 41.01 16.62 -6.78
C LYS A 470 40.11 15.43 -6.43
N LEU A 471 39.87 14.58 -7.41
CA LEU A 471 38.99 13.41 -7.24
C LEU A 471 39.57 12.38 -6.26
N ILE A 472 40.88 12.13 -6.32
CA ILE A 472 41.54 11.26 -5.35
C ILE A 472 41.51 11.88 -3.94
N GLN A 473 41.70 13.21 -3.81
CA GLN A 473 41.62 13.87 -2.51
C GLN A 473 40.21 13.92 -1.92
N SER A 474 39.14 13.96 -2.75
CA SER A 474 37.76 13.98 -2.24
C SER A 474 37.40 12.69 -1.48
N VAL A 475 37.96 11.55 -1.85
CA VAL A 475 37.71 10.24 -1.21
C VAL A 475 38.66 9.93 -0.05
N LYS A 476 39.51 10.85 0.35
CA LYS A 476 40.56 10.64 1.36
C LYS A 476 40.03 10.21 2.75
N ALA A 477 38.75 10.46 3.04
CA ALA A 477 38.09 10.02 4.27
C ALA A 477 38.01 8.48 4.37
N ASN A 478 37.90 7.77 3.24
CA ASN A 478 38.02 6.32 3.16
C ASN A 478 39.47 5.94 2.80
N ASP A 479 40.27 5.67 3.81
CA ASP A 479 41.71 5.35 3.64
C ASP A 479 41.99 4.21 2.65
N VAL A 480 41.18 3.15 2.70
CA VAL A 480 41.40 1.97 1.83
C VAL A 480 41.12 2.32 0.38
N TYR A 481 40.01 2.97 0.12
CA TYR A 481 39.64 3.39 -1.24
C TYR A 481 40.61 4.44 -1.78
N TYR A 482 40.99 5.41 -0.96
CA TYR A 482 42.02 6.41 -1.30
C TYR A 482 43.35 5.75 -1.73
N VAL A 483 43.84 4.78 -0.95
CA VAL A 483 45.07 4.04 -1.26
C VAL A 483 44.92 3.20 -2.53
N GLN A 484 43.76 2.62 -2.80
CA GLN A 484 43.50 1.89 -4.05
C GLN A 484 43.60 2.81 -5.27
N LEU A 485 43.01 4.01 -5.21
CA LEU A 485 43.10 4.99 -6.31
C LEU A 485 44.56 5.47 -6.53
N LEU A 486 45.28 5.76 -5.43
CA LEU A 486 46.70 6.10 -5.53
C LEU A 486 47.56 4.96 -6.13
N THR A 487 47.18 3.71 -5.86
CA THR A 487 47.86 2.53 -6.40
C THR A 487 47.63 2.41 -7.90
N LEU A 488 46.42 2.68 -8.38
CA LEU A 488 46.12 2.72 -9.83
C LEU A 488 46.90 3.80 -10.58
N GLU A 489 47.18 4.91 -9.96
CA GLU A 489 47.99 6.00 -10.52
C GLU A 489 49.48 5.85 -10.19
N GLU A 490 49.95 4.70 -9.65
CA GLU A 490 51.32 4.42 -9.25
C GLU A 490 51.95 5.47 -8.32
N ARG A 491 51.12 6.15 -7.52
CA ARG A 491 51.53 7.26 -6.62
C ARG A 491 52.00 6.73 -5.27
N TYR A 492 52.96 5.85 -5.27
CA TYR A 492 53.46 5.15 -4.08
C TYR A 492 54.07 6.07 -3.00
N GLU A 493 54.65 7.22 -3.38
CA GLU A 493 55.16 8.20 -2.43
C GLU A 493 54.04 8.87 -1.63
N ASP A 494 52.89 9.11 -2.28
CA ASP A 494 51.70 9.68 -1.60
C ASP A 494 51.08 8.65 -0.65
N ILE A 495 51.05 7.36 -1.04
CA ILE A 495 50.63 6.27 -0.16
C ILE A 495 51.56 6.23 1.08
N LEU A 496 52.86 6.24 0.85
CA LEU A 496 53.83 6.20 1.96
C LEU A 496 53.62 7.38 2.93
N ARG A 497 53.47 8.59 2.39
CA ARG A 497 53.22 9.80 3.18
C ARG A 497 51.90 9.73 3.98
N HIS A 498 50.88 9.21 3.34
CA HIS A 498 49.59 9.00 3.98
C HIS A 498 49.65 8.01 5.14
N VAL A 499 50.24 6.84 4.89
CA VAL A 499 50.38 5.78 5.90
C VAL A 499 51.27 6.24 7.06
N GLN A 500 52.35 6.98 6.80
CA GLN A 500 53.22 7.56 7.85
C GLN A 500 52.50 8.57 8.72
N SER A 501 51.52 9.29 8.21
CA SER A 501 50.70 10.22 9.01
C SER A 501 49.74 9.52 9.99
N ARG A 502 49.48 8.24 9.81
CA ARG A 502 48.62 7.43 10.67
C ARG A 502 49.37 6.91 11.88
N THR A 503 49.40 7.69 12.93
CA THR A 503 50.12 7.34 14.18
C THR A 503 49.32 6.47 15.16
N GLY A 504 48.01 6.32 14.93
CA GLY A 504 47.09 5.48 15.70
C GLY A 504 47.27 3.97 15.46
N ILE A 505 46.48 3.18 16.17
CA ILE A 505 46.35 1.74 15.95
C ILE A 505 45.04 1.53 15.25
N ASP A 506 45.09 1.35 13.92
CA ASP A 506 43.96 1.32 13.03
C ASP A 506 43.73 -0.11 12.55
N TYR A 507 42.48 -0.61 12.62
CA TYR A 507 42.09 -1.86 12.03
C TYR A 507 42.17 -1.74 10.49
N GLY A 508 42.74 -2.76 9.83
CA GLY A 508 42.88 -2.74 8.37
C GLY A 508 44.10 -1.98 7.87
N PHE A 509 44.99 -1.55 8.75
CA PHE A 509 46.24 -0.85 8.40
C PHE A 509 47.10 -1.65 7.40
N GLU A 510 47.06 -2.98 7.47
CA GLU A 510 47.71 -3.88 6.50
C GLU A 510 47.33 -3.60 5.04
N LYS A 511 46.04 -3.30 4.78
CA LYS A 511 45.55 -2.98 3.44
C LYS A 511 46.15 -1.68 2.88
N LEU A 512 46.50 -0.75 3.76
CA LEU A 512 47.09 0.53 3.36
C LEU A 512 48.57 0.40 3.02
N VAL A 513 49.28 -0.53 3.65
CA VAL A 513 50.72 -0.71 3.51
C VAL A 513 51.06 -1.70 2.40
N GLU A 514 50.18 -2.67 2.16
CA GLU A 514 50.39 -3.76 1.20
C GLU A 514 50.85 -3.29 -0.19
N PRO A 515 50.27 -2.25 -0.82
CA PRO A 515 50.72 -1.79 -2.16
C PRO A 515 52.15 -1.26 -2.21
N ILE A 516 52.71 -0.84 -1.07
CA ILE A 516 54.04 -0.21 -1.02
C ILE A 516 55.14 -1.10 -0.41
N LEU A 517 54.81 -2.33 -0.03
CA LEU A 517 55.76 -3.27 0.59
C LEU A 517 56.99 -3.55 -0.29
N SER A 518 56.77 -3.72 -1.59
CA SER A 518 57.86 -3.97 -2.57
C SER A 518 58.60 -2.70 -2.96
N VAL A 519 57.95 -1.53 -2.88
CA VAL A 519 58.54 -0.25 -3.31
C VAL A 519 59.37 0.36 -2.21
N TYR A 520 58.93 0.29 -0.92
CA TYR A 520 59.62 0.86 0.23
C TYR A 520 59.78 -0.16 1.36
N PRO A 521 60.46 -1.31 1.13
CA PRO A 521 60.49 -2.43 2.07
C PRO A 521 61.00 -2.02 3.48
N ALA A 522 62.12 -1.35 3.56
CA ALA A 522 62.74 -0.95 4.84
C ALA A 522 61.83 0.03 5.64
N ARG A 523 61.17 0.97 4.94
CA ARG A 523 60.25 1.93 5.61
C ARG A 523 59.00 1.25 6.11
N CYS A 524 58.42 0.33 5.35
CA CYS A 524 57.26 -0.44 5.75
C CYS A 524 57.56 -1.35 6.93
N PHE A 525 58.72 -2.01 6.94
CA PHE A 525 59.15 -2.86 8.04
C PHE A 525 59.21 -2.07 9.37
N VAL A 526 59.97 -0.97 9.38
CA VAL A 526 60.13 -0.11 10.59
C VAL A 526 58.77 0.44 11.09
N MET A 527 57.89 0.76 10.15
CA MET A 527 56.58 1.30 10.48
C MET A 527 55.65 0.25 11.13
N LEU A 528 55.59 -0.96 10.53
CA LEU A 528 54.81 -2.07 11.08
C LEU A 528 55.37 -2.54 12.42
N GLU A 529 56.70 -2.62 12.57
CA GLU A 529 57.33 -2.94 13.84
C GLU A 529 56.92 -1.97 14.95
N LYS A 530 57.04 -0.66 14.72
CA LYS A 530 56.62 0.37 15.67
C LYS A 530 55.15 0.23 16.07
N LYS A 531 54.28 -0.06 15.09
CA LYS A 531 52.84 -0.28 15.37
C LYS A 531 52.61 -1.55 16.17
N CYS A 532 53.30 -2.65 15.89
CA CYS A 532 53.21 -3.87 16.69
C CYS A 532 53.58 -3.62 18.16
N TRP A 533 54.72 -2.92 18.41
CA TRP A 533 55.12 -2.58 19.76
C TRP A 533 54.16 -1.63 20.49
N LYS A 534 53.56 -0.69 19.78
CA LYS A 534 52.53 0.18 20.34
C LYS A 534 51.21 -0.56 20.62
N ALA A 535 50.80 -1.45 19.72
CA ALA A 535 49.57 -2.20 19.85
C ALA A 535 49.56 -3.18 21.03
N ILE A 536 50.71 -3.82 21.34
CA ILE A 536 50.76 -4.83 22.39
C ILE A 536 50.47 -4.24 23.78
N GLU A 537 50.68 -2.92 23.96
CA GLU A 537 50.38 -2.21 25.21
C GLU A 537 48.89 -2.14 25.50
N LEU A 538 48.03 -2.11 24.46
CA LEU A 538 46.59 -2.00 24.61
C LEU A 538 45.93 -3.30 25.05
N ARG A 539 46.60 -4.43 24.86
CA ARG A 539 46.15 -5.78 25.19
C ARG A 539 44.75 -6.11 24.65
N GLY A 540 44.40 -7.38 24.65
CA GLY A 540 43.11 -7.86 24.17
C GLY A 540 43.21 -8.73 22.93
N ARG A 541 42.31 -9.67 22.79
CA ARG A 541 42.36 -10.72 21.74
C ARG A 541 42.25 -10.15 20.32
N SER A 542 41.43 -9.13 20.13
CA SER A 542 41.30 -8.41 18.84
C SER A 542 42.61 -7.74 18.43
N ILE A 543 43.29 -7.10 19.38
CA ILE A 543 44.58 -6.47 19.17
C ILE A 543 45.65 -7.53 18.83
N TYR A 544 45.67 -8.65 19.54
CA TYR A 544 46.64 -9.73 19.29
C TYR A 544 46.42 -10.36 17.89
N ARG A 545 45.20 -10.47 17.46
CA ARG A 545 44.88 -10.91 16.08
C ARG A 545 45.41 -9.93 15.02
N MET A 546 45.30 -8.64 15.30
CA MET A 546 45.83 -7.59 14.43
C MET A 546 47.36 -7.63 14.39
N ILE A 547 48.02 -7.73 15.53
CA ILE A 547 49.48 -7.88 15.60
C ILE A 547 49.93 -9.12 14.81
N ALA A 548 49.27 -10.25 14.99
CA ALA A 548 49.58 -11.48 14.23
C ALA A 548 49.47 -11.28 12.71
N ARG A 549 48.49 -10.55 12.22
CA ARG A 549 48.35 -10.19 10.79
C ARG A 549 49.51 -9.29 10.33
N TRP A 550 49.87 -8.28 11.13
CA TRP A 550 50.98 -7.39 10.79
C TRP A 550 52.30 -8.14 10.74
N LEU A 551 52.55 -9.01 11.70
CA LEU A 551 53.75 -9.87 11.68
C LEU A 551 53.75 -10.81 10.48
N GLN A 552 52.59 -11.37 10.08
CA GLN A 552 52.45 -12.17 8.87
C GLN A 552 52.76 -11.36 7.61
N LEU A 553 52.28 -10.10 7.55
CA LEU A 553 52.57 -9.20 6.44
C LEU A 553 54.06 -8.86 6.35
N MET A 554 54.75 -8.67 7.49
CA MET A 554 56.16 -8.39 7.54
C MET A 554 57.04 -9.52 6.96
N HIS A 555 56.60 -10.77 7.03
CA HIS A 555 57.26 -11.91 6.36
C HIS A 555 57.26 -11.83 4.82
N GLN A 556 56.32 -11.03 4.27
CA GLN A 556 56.19 -10.83 2.81
C GLN A 556 57.08 -9.68 2.29
N ILE A 557 57.68 -8.90 3.21
CA ILE A 557 58.50 -7.75 2.82
C ILE A 557 59.81 -8.23 2.21
N PRO A 558 60.14 -7.84 0.97
CA PRO A 558 61.37 -8.25 0.32
C PRO A 558 62.63 -7.86 1.12
N GLY A 559 63.55 -8.83 1.32
CA GLY A 559 64.81 -8.59 2.02
C GLY A 559 64.76 -8.51 3.55
N HIS A 560 63.56 -8.61 4.19
CA HIS A 560 63.37 -8.46 5.63
C HIS A 560 62.80 -9.71 6.32
N ARG A 561 62.90 -10.87 5.70
CA ARG A 561 62.33 -12.11 6.22
C ARG A 561 62.97 -12.55 7.55
N ASP A 562 64.29 -12.50 7.63
CA ASP A 562 65.01 -12.93 8.84
C ASP A 562 64.72 -11.99 10.03
N GLU A 563 64.61 -10.69 9.76
CA GLU A 563 64.25 -9.67 10.76
C GLU A 563 62.84 -9.87 11.24
N ALA A 564 61.90 -10.20 10.31
CA ALA A 564 60.50 -10.51 10.65
C ALA A 564 60.42 -11.77 11.55
N GLU A 565 61.21 -12.80 11.24
CA GLU A 565 61.26 -14.02 12.04
C GLU A 565 61.82 -13.76 13.43
N ALA A 566 62.87 -12.95 13.55
CA ALA A 566 63.42 -12.50 14.83
C ALA A 566 62.38 -11.73 15.64
N LEU A 567 61.60 -10.86 15.03
CA LEU A 567 60.52 -10.11 15.68
C LEU A 567 59.41 -11.02 16.16
N VAL A 568 58.99 -12.01 15.38
CA VAL A 568 57.99 -13.02 15.78
C VAL A 568 58.43 -13.76 17.04
N ILE A 569 59.73 -14.14 17.11
CA ILE A 569 60.30 -14.81 18.28
C ILE A 569 60.19 -13.88 19.51
N GLN A 570 60.53 -12.58 19.37
CA GLN A 570 60.38 -11.60 20.48
C GLN A 570 58.95 -11.47 20.95
N PHE A 571 57.95 -11.40 20.08
CA PHE A 571 56.53 -11.31 20.44
C PHE A 571 56.05 -12.64 21.05
N TYR A 572 56.53 -13.78 20.58
CA TYR A 572 56.16 -15.08 21.13
C TYR A 572 56.67 -15.27 22.57
N HIS A 573 57.89 -14.74 22.89
CA HIS A 573 58.53 -14.77 24.20
C HIS A 573 58.32 -13.49 25.02
N HIS A 574 57.37 -12.65 24.64
CA HIS A 574 57.08 -11.39 25.33
C HIS A 574 56.85 -11.58 26.81
N LYS A 575 57.37 -10.63 27.61
CA LYS A 575 57.21 -10.57 29.07
C LYS A 575 56.41 -9.33 29.46
N PRO A 576 55.32 -9.45 30.22
CA PRO A 576 54.76 -10.69 30.77
C PRO A 576 54.23 -11.63 29.69
N ASN A 577 54.15 -12.92 30.05
CA ASN A 577 53.63 -13.96 29.11
C ASN A 577 52.21 -13.65 28.66
N LEU A 578 51.95 -13.72 27.33
CA LEU A 578 50.69 -13.43 26.67
C LEU A 578 50.17 -14.66 25.92
N PRO A 579 49.53 -15.64 26.60
CA PRO A 579 49.05 -16.90 25.98
C PRO A 579 48.10 -16.67 24.80
N ALA A 580 47.23 -15.65 24.91
CA ALA A 580 46.29 -15.31 23.85
C ALA A 580 46.98 -14.76 22.59
N LEU A 581 48.07 -14.00 22.73
CA LEU A 581 48.89 -13.56 21.59
C LEU A 581 49.51 -14.78 20.87
N ARG A 582 50.11 -15.71 21.63
CA ARG A 582 50.68 -16.94 21.08
C ARG A 582 49.63 -17.78 20.33
N ASP A 583 48.41 -17.84 20.85
CA ASP A 583 47.30 -18.52 20.21
C ASP A 583 46.96 -17.86 18.85
N GLU A 584 46.82 -16.55 18.80
CA GLU A 584 46.53 -15.81 17.55
C GLU A 584 47.71 -15.91 16.54
N MET A 585 48.96 -15.89 16.99
CA MET A 585 50.15 -16.09 16.16
C MET A 585 50.19 -17.52 15.53
N ARG A 586 49.78 -18.54 16.30
CA ARG A 586 49.68 -19.91 15.76
C ARG A 586 48.55 -20.02 14.73
N LYS A 587 47.41 -19.40 14.98
CA LYS A 587 46.30 -19.34 14.04
C LYS A 587 46.68 -18.63 12.73
N ALA A 588 47.51 -17.61 12.82
CA ALA A 588 48.05 -16.90 11.66
C ALA A 588 49.17 -17.70 10.93
N GLY A 589 49.58 -18.86 11.44
CA GLY A 589 50.57 -19.71 10.80
C GLY A 589 52.03 -19.22 10.92
N ILE A 590 52.29 -18.19 11.78
CA ILE A 590 53.60 -17.58 11.93
C ILE A 590 54.42 -18.14 13.11
N ALA A 591 53.83 -18.95 13.97
CA ALA A 591 54.44 -19.55 15.16
C ALA A 591 54.07 -21.04 15.28
N GLY A 592 54.60 -21.90 14.41
CA GLY A 592 54.27 -23.34 14.39
C GLY A 592 55.43 -24.29 14.14
N SER A 593 56.62 -23.79 13.80
CA SER A 593 57.79 -24.61 13.57
C SER A 593 58.58 -24.90 14.88
N ALA A 594 59.40 -25.96 14.86
CA ALA A 594 60.17 -26.43 16.00
C ALA A 594 61.14 -25.38 16.64
N ASN A 595 61.33 -24.24 15.96
CA ASN A 595 62.22 -23.14 16.38
C ASN A 595 61.61 -22.26 17.49
N TYR A 596 60.32 -22.47 17.87
CA TYR A 596 59.63 -21.66 18.90
C TYR A 596 59.45 -22.40 20.24
N ARG A 597 60.15 -23.51 20.44
CA ARG A 597 60.15 -24.26 21.72
C ARG A 597 61.23 -23.78 22.68
#